data_28b950119810ff76241e3cbc7cd72431
#
_entry.id   28b950119810ff76241e3cbc7cd72431
#
_cell.length_a   1.000
_cell.length_b   1.000
_cell.length_c   1.000
_cell.angle_alpha   90.00
_cell.angle_beta   90.00
_cell.angle_gamma   90.00
#
_symmetry.space_group_name_H-M   'P 1'
#
loop_
_entity.id
_entity.type
_entity.pdbx_description
1 polymer ?
#
loop_
_entity_poly.entity_id
_entity_poly.type
_entity_poly.pdbx_seq_one_letter_code
_entity_poly.pdbx_strand_id
1 'polypeptide(L)'
;MAIDVVVNQRHLQIQLKQLETVWHTVINGYNLSQAATVLHTSQSSLSKHIAALENQLKTEVFVRQGKRLTGLTTMGTALMPHIESIFAEIRTIENLSLDFNNPNIGTLTIATTHTQARYVLPQVVKEFKERFPKVNLILQQADPETIAQMVIRGQADIGIATESLLHNNYLRCYRYYDWTHRVIVPSDHELANQESIDLPTLASYPIVTYHGGFTGRGAIDKTFEEAGLEPDIVLAALDADVISTYVGLGLGIGIIAEMAFEPSHYQNLTAIPVDHFGRFTSWMAVRDDAEIRQYGRAFMELCQKQFS
;
A
#
# COMPACT_ATOMS: atom_id res chain seq x y z
N MET A 1 -19.00 -36.63 -12.46
CA MET A 1 -20.04 -36.06 -11.60
C MET A 1 -20.32 -34.66 -12.15
N ALA A 2 -21.37 -34.52 -12.97
CA ALA A 2 -21.73 -33.24 -13.57
C ALA A 2 -22.28 -32.33 -12.49
N ILE A 3 -21.66 -31.18 -12.32
CA ILE A 3 -22.17 -30.11 -11.46
C ILE A 3 -23.27 -29.43 -12.26
N ASP A 4 -24.53 -29.75 -11.97
CA ASP A 4 -25.70 -28.99 -12.45
C ASP A 4 -25.68 -27.62 -11.77
N VAL A 5 -24.99 -26.68 -12.41
CA VAL A 5 -25.14 -25.26 -12.09
C VAL A 5 -26.51 -24.83 -12.62
N VAL A 6 -27.51 -24.80 -11.76
CA VAL A 6 -28.78 -24.14 -12.04
C VAL A 6 -28.48 -22.64 -12.17
N VAL A 7 -28.04 -22.22 -13.34
CA VAL A 7 -27.98 -20.81 -13.72
C VAL A 7 -29.44 -20.36 -13.89
N ASN A 8 -29.98 -19.70 -12.87
CA ASN A 8 -31.21 -18.95 -12.95
C ASN A 8 -31.05 -17.98 -14.15
N GLN A 9 -31.75 -18.19 -15.25
CA GLN A 9 -31.63 -17.47 -16.56
C GLN A 9 -32.12 -16.02 -16.41
N ARG A 10 -31.55 -15.24 -15.51
CA ARG A 10 -31.57 -13.78 -15.62
C ARG A 10 -30.47 -13.40 -16.60
N HIS A 11 -30.81 -13.05 -17.82
CA HIS A 11 -29.88 -12.43 -18.76
C HIS A 11 -29.19 -11.28 -18.04
N LEU A 12 -27.85 -11.35 -17.92
CA LEU A 12 -27.05 -10.26 -17.39
C LEU A 12 -27.31 -9.03 -18.28
N GLN A 13 -28.02 -8.05 -17.71
CA GLN A 13 -28.35 -6.81 -18.45
C GLN A 13 -27.21 -5.79 -18.36
N ILE A 14 -26.38 -5.86 -17.32
CA ILE A 14 -25.25 -4.95 -17.10
C ILE A 14 -24.11 -5.35 -18.04
N GLN A 15 -23.59 -4.38 -18.77
CA GLN A 15 -22.47 -4.55 -19.70
C GLN A 15 -21.17 -4.03 -19.09
N LEU A 16 -20.05 -4.70 -19.37
CA LEU A 16 -18.72 -4.26 -18.90
C LEU A 16 -18.41 -2.82 -19.28
N LYS A 17 -18.77 -2.37 -20.49
CA LYS A 17 -18.58 -0.97 -20.93
C LYS A 17 -19.29 0.06 -20.06
N GLN A 18 -20.40 -0.29 -19.43
CA GLN A 18 -21.11 0.59 -18.50
C GLN A 18 -20.31 0.74 -17.20
N LEU A 19 -19.81 -0.37 -16.67
CA LEU A 19 -18.96 -0.39 -15.47
C LEU A 19 -17.63 0.32 -15.71
N GLU A 20 -16.99 0.09 -16.86
CA GLU A 20 -15.79 0.77 -17.31
C GLU A 20 -15.99 2.30 -17.39
N THR A 21 -17.14 2.72 -17.92
CA THR A 21 -17.51 4.14 -17.97
C THR A 21 -17.62 4.74 -16.57
N VAL A 22 -18.26 4.05 -15.62
CA VAL A 22 -18.36 4.53 -14.22
C VAL A 22 -16.97 4.66 -13.62
N TRP A 23 -16.16 3.62 -13.71
CA TRP A 23 -14.82 3.58 -13.16
C TRP A 23 -13.93 4.70 -13.71
N HIS A 24 -13.83 4.84 -15.03
CA HIS A 24 -13.05 5.91 -15.65
C HIS A 24 -13.58 7.32 -15.34
N THR A 25 -14.89 7.48 -15.18
CA THR A 25 -15.46 8.76 -14.76
C THR A 25 -15.02 9.15 -13.35
N VAL A 26 -14.98 8.18 -12.42
CA VAL A 26 -14.54 8.41 -11.03
C VAL A 26 -13.05 8.75 -10.96
N ILE A 27 -12.18 7.94 -11.58
CA ILE A 27 -10.72 8.14 -11.52
C ILE A 27 -10.26 9.42 -12.25
N ASN A 28 -11.06 9.95 -13.18
CA ASN A 28 -10.81 11.22 -13.85
C ASN A 28 -11.56 12.39 -13.18
N GLY A 29 -11.87 12.31 -11.87
CA GLY A 29 -12.45 13.40 -11.09
C GLY A 29 -13.83 13.82 -11.57
N TYR A 30 -14.66 12.88 -12.00
CA TYR A 30 -16.02 13.08 -12.55
C TYR A 30 -16.05 13.87 -13.86
N ASN A 31 -14.93 13.95 -14.57
CA ASN A 31 -14.80 14.63 -15.85
C ASN A 31 -15.07 13.67 -17.02
N LEU A 32 -16.31 13.69 -17.54
CA LEU A 32 -16.72 12.83 -18.65
C LEU A 32 -15.93 13.07 -19.95
N SER A 33 -15.47 14.30 -20.21
CA SER A 33 -14.68 14.57 -21.42
C SER A 33 -13.30 13.93 -21.32
N GLN A 34 -12.67 14.01 -20.16
CA GLN A 34 -11.37 13.38 -19.91
C GLN A 34 -11.48 11.84 -19.93
N ALA A 35 -12.50 11.29 -19.27
CA ALA A 35 -12.80 9.86 -19.33
C ALA A 35 -13.04 9.39 -20.78
N ALA A 36 -13.75 10.17 -21.60
CA ALA A 36 -14.00 9.86 -23.01
C ALA A 36 -12.71 9.82 -23.84
N THR A 37 -11.78 10.74 -23.58
CA THR A 37 -10.45 10.73 -24.22
C THR A 37 -9.68 9.45 -23.88
N VAL A 38 -9.63 9.07 -22.58
CA VAL A 38 -8.96 7.84 -22.12
C VAL A 38 -9.57 6.59 -22.75
N LEU A 39 -10.90 6.53 -22.86
CA LEU A 39 -11.62 5.40 -23.41
C LEU A 39 -11.76 5.44 -24.97
N HIS A 40 -11.09 6.39 -25.62
CA HIS A 40 -11.15 6.57 -27.08
C HIS A 40 -12.57 6.61 -27.64
N THR A 41 -13.47 7.32 -26.95
CA THR A 41 -14.90 7.42 -27.29
C THR A 41 -15.44 8.85 -27.17
N SER A 42 -16.73 9.06 -27.36
CA SER A 42 -17.36 10.37 -27.18
C SER A 42 -17.99 10.53 -25.78
N GLN A 43 -18.01 11.76 -25.26
CA GLN A 43 -18.71 12.08 -24.01
C GLN A 43 -20.19 11.68 -24.05
N SER A 44 -20.85 11.84 -25.21
CA SER A 44 -22.25 11.46 -25.39
C SER A 44 -22.47 9.94 -25.27
N SER A 45 -21.49 9.13 -25.72
CA SER A 45 -21.51 7.67 -25.54
C SER A 45 -21.40 7.30 -24.06
N LEU A 46 -20.47 7.92 -23.33
CA LEU A 46 -20.32 7.67 -21.88
C LEU A 46 -21.59 8.08 -21.12
N SER A 47 -22.20 9.22 -21.46
CA SER A 47 -23.47 9.64 -20.85
C SER A 47 -24.59 8.62 -21.08
N LYS A 48 -24.65 7.99 -22.26
CA LYS A 48 -25.61 6.93 -22.56
C LYS A 48 -25.33 5.66 -21.77
N HIS A 49 -24.06 5.27 -21.61
CA HIS A 49 -23.68 4.11 -20.80
C HIS A 49 -24.09 4.30 -19.33
N ILE A 50 -23.81 5.47 -18.75
CA ILE A 50 -24.21 5.80 -17.38
C ILE A 50 -25.73 5.75 -17.24
N ALA A 51 -26.46 6.43 -18.12
CA ALA A 51 -27.93 6.46 -18.08
C ALA A 51 -28.54 5.05 -18.23
N ALA A 52 -27.97 4.20 -19.10
CA ALA A 52 -28.42 2.82 -19.27
C ALA A 52 -28.20 2.00 -18.00
N LEU A 53 -27.05 2.14 -17.33
CA LEU A 53 -26.75 1.46 -16.06
C LEU A 53 -27.69 1.92 -14.96
N GLU A 54 -27.86 3.25 -14.77
CA GLU A 54 -28.77 3.83 -13.79
C GLU A 54 -30.22 3.37 -13.99
N ASN A 55 -30.68 3.27 -15.24
CA ASN A 55 -32.00 2.73 -15.56
C ASN A 55 -32.14 1.24 -15.22
N GLN A 56 -31.11 0.43 -15.46
CA GLN A 56 -31.09 -1.00 -15.11
C GLN A 56 -31.09 -1.22 -13.59
N LEU A 57 -30.33 -0.38 -12.86
CA LEU A 57 -30.26 -0.41 -11.39
C LEU A 57 -31.47 0.27 -10.75
N LYS A 58 -32.28 1.02 -11.53
CA LYS A 58 -33.41 1.85 -11.04
C LYS A 58 -32.99 2.85 -9.95
N THR A 59 -31.76 3.34 -10.03
CA THR A 59 -31.21 4.30 -9.10
C THR A 59 -30.05 5.06 -9.73
N GLU A 60 -29.80 6.28 -9.28
CA GLU A 60 -28.68 7.10 -9.74
C GLU A 60 -27.37 6.63 -9.10
N VAL A 61 -26.30 6.58 -9.90
CA VAL A 61 -24.93 6.25 -9.47
C VAL A 61 -24.14 7.53 -9.19
N PHE A 62 -24.43 8.60 -9.93
CA PHE A 62 -23.73 9.88 -9.79
C PHE A 62 -24.62 10.99 -9.26
N VAL A 63 -24.04 11.83 -8.42
CA VAL A 63 -24.63 13.13 -8.05
C VAL A 63 -24.41 14.09 -9.20
N ARG A 64 -25.46 14.85 -9.55
CA ARG A 64 -25.44 15.81 -10.67
C ARG A 64 -25.71 17.24 -10.19
N GLN A 65 -24.94 18.19 -10.70
CA GLN A 65 -25.22 19.62 -10.61
C GLN A 65 -25.43 20.16 -12.03
N GLY A 66 -26.68 20.28 -12.45
CA GLY A 66 -27.02 20.58 -13.84
C GLY A 66 -26.53 19.47 -14.79
N LYS A 67 -25.62 19.81 -15.71
CA LYS A 67 -25.02 18.85 -16.64
C LYS A 67 -23.72 18.21 -16.15
N ARG A 68 -23.19 18.59 -14.98
CA ARG A 68 -21.91 18.10 -14.44
C ARG A 68 -22.13 17.00 -13.41
N LEU A 69 -21.31 15.98 -13.47
CA LEU A 69 -21.16 14.99 -12.40
C LEU A 69 -20.24 15.57 -11.33
N THR A 70 -20.63 15.48 -10.06
CA THR A 70 -19.90 16.09 -8.94
C THR A 70 -19.46 15.10 -7.87
N GLY A 71 -19.95 13.86 -7.92
CA GLY A 71 -19.63 12.82 -6.95
C GLY A 71 -20.41 11.55 -7.20
N LEU A 72 -20.25 10.57 -6.31
CA LEU A 72 -21.05 9.35 -6.26
C LEU A 72 -22.22 9.53 -5.30
N THR A 73 -23.35 8.91 -5.61
CA THR A 73 -24.43 8.68 -4.66
C THR A 73 -24.03 7.59 -3.64
N THR A 74 -24.84 7.37 -2.62
CA THR A 74 -24.66 6.24 -1.68
C THR A 74 -24.60 4.89 -2.45
N MET A 75 -25.47 4.72 -3.46
CA MET A 75 -25.43 3.54 -4.33
C MET A 75 -24.15 3.50 -5.16
N GLY A 76 -23.71 4.61 -5.74
CA GLY A 76 -22.47 4.69 -6.50
C GLY A 76 -21.26 4.34 -5.66
N THR A 77 -21.19 4.82 -4.42
CA THR A 77 -20.12 4.49 -3.47
C THR A 77 -20.12 2.99 -3.14
N ALA A 78 -21.27 2.40 -2.90
CA ALA A 78 -21.38 0.95 -2.65
C ALA A 78 -21.04 0.10 -3.88
N LEU A 79 -21.31 0.60 -5.09
CA LEU A 79 -21.06 -0.11 -6.34
C LEU A 79 -19.57 -0.16 -6.72
N MET A 80 -18.78 0.87 -6.37
CA MET A 80 -17.38 0.99 -6.78
C MET A 80 -16.51 -0.21 -6.41
N PRO A 81 -16.51 -0.74 -5.16
CA PRO A 81 -15.70 -1.92 -4.83
C PRO A 81 -16.02 -3.14 -5.70
N HIS A 82 -17.29 -3.33 -6.09
CA HIS A 82 -17.68 -4.43 -6.97
C HIS A 82 -17.18 -4.23 -8.40
N ILE A 83 -17.22 -2.99 -8.91
CA ILE A 83 -16.66 -2.66 -10.22
C ILE A 83 -15.14 -2.94 -10.23
N GLU A 84 -14.43 -2.51 -9.20
CA GLU A 84 -12.99 -2.73 -9.06
C GLU A 84 -12.65 -4.23 -9.02
N SER A 85 -13.44 -5.03 -8.28
CA SER A 85 -13.29 -6.50 -8.24
C SER A 85 -13.51 -7.14 -9.62
N ILE A 86 -14.51 -6.73 -10.38
CA ILE A 86 -14.76 -7.23 -11.72
C ILE A 86 -13.56 -6.95 -12.64
N PHE A 87 -13.00 -5.73 -12.59
CA PHE A 87 -11.81 -5.41 -13.40
C PHE A 87 -10.55 -6.11 -12.91
N ALA A 88 -10.45 -6.42 -11.62
CA ALA A 88 -9.37 -7.27 -11.10
C ALA A 88 -9.47 -8.69 -11.70
N GLU A 89 -10.67 -9.27 -11.77
CA GLU A 89 -10.87 -10.58 -12.39
C GLU A 89 -10.56 -10.57 -13.90
N ILE A 90 -10.96 -9.52 -14.62
CA ILE A 90 -10.62 -9.39 -16.05
C ILE A 90 -9.10 -9.36 -16.22
N ARG A 91 -8.38 -8.58 -15.42
CA ARG A 91 -6.90 -8.59 -15.42
C ARG A 91 -6.33 -9.95 -15.10
N THR A 92 -6.92 -10.70 -14.18
CA THR A 92 -6.52 -12.08 -13.87
C THR A 92 -6.67 -12.98 -15.10
N ILE A 93 -7.78 -12.89 -15.83
CA ILE A 93 -8.01 -13.66 -17.08
C ILE A 93 -6.98 -13.28 -18.16
N GLU A 94 -6.73 -11.99 -18.38
CA GLU A 94 -5.71 -11.51 -19.32
C GLU A 94 -4.33 -12.03 -18.95
N ASN A 95 -4.02 -12.01 -17.66
CA ASN A 95 -2.78 -12.48 -17.10
C ASN A 95 -2.57 -13.98 -17.26
N LEU A 96 -3.61 -14.80 -17.05
CA LEU A 96 -3.55 -16.25 -17.31
C LEU A 96 -3.17 -16.53 -18.78
N SER A 97 -3.72 -15.78 -19.73
CA SER A 97 -3.37 -15.91 -21.14
C SER A 97 -1.91 -15.57 -21.42
N LEU A 98 -1.36 -14.57 -20.78
CA LEU A 98 0.04 -14.17 -20.91
C LEU A 98 0.99 -15.22 -20.30
N ASP A 99 0.66 -15.79 -19.15
CA ASP A 99 1.46 -16.80 -18.46
C ASP A 99 1.54 -18.11 -19.26
N PHE A 100 0.45 -18.48 -19.95
CA PHE A 100 0.45 -19.64 -20.86
C PHE A 100 1.43 -19.44 -22.04
N ASN A 101 1.57 -18.22 -22.53
CA ASN A 101 2.40 -17.93 -23.69
C ASN A 101 3.84 -17.54 -23.33
N ASN A 102 4.07 -16.90 -22.19
CA ASN A 102 5.39 -16.42 -21.76
C ASN A 102 5.44 -16.10 -20.25
N PRO A 103 5.79 -17.07 -19.39
CA PRO A 103 5.78 -16.90 -17.92
C PRO A 103 6.82 -15.89 -17.41
N ASN A 104 7.75 -15.44 -18.26
CA ASN A 104 8.82 -14.51 -17.91
C ASN A 104 8.59 -13.08 -18.44
N ILE A 105 7.41 -12.77 -18.97
CA ILE A 105 7.06 -11.43 -19.49
C ILE A 105 5.75 -10.99 -18.83
N GLY A 106 5.70 -9.75 -18.38
CA GLY A 106 4.49 -9.18 -17.79
C GLY A 106 4.79 -7.99 -16.91
N THR A 107 3.87 -7.68 -16.01
CA THR A 107 4.03 -6.62 -15.00
C THR A 107 3.78 -7.22 -13.63
N LEU A 108 4.64 -6.89 -12.67
CA LEU A 108 4.47 -7.16 -11.25
C LEU A 108 4.34 -5.83 -10.53
N THR A 109 3.18 -5.59 -9.93
CA THR A 109 2.92 -4.38 -9.13
C THR A 109 2.96 -4.73 -7.65
N ILE A 110 3.83 -4.05 -6.92
CA ILE A 110 4.01 -4.20 -5.48
C ILE A 110 3.59 -2.92 -4.79
N ALA A 111 2.60 -3.00 -3.90
CA ALA A 111 2.23 -1.91 -3.01
C ALA A 111 2.99 -2.07 -1.69
N THR A 112 3.69 -1.02 -1.25
CA THR A 112 4.55 -1.10 -0.08
C THR A 112 4.70 0.26 0.61
N THR A 113 5.19 0.28 1.85
CA THR A 113 5.52 1.53 2.53
C THR A 113 6.82 2.11 1.99
N HIS A 114 7.04 3.42 2.20
CA HIS A 114 8.29 4.08 1.81
C HIS A 114 9.51 3.37 2.40
N THR A 115 9.48 3.07 3.70
CA THR A 115 10.57 2.40 4.41
C THR A 115 10.97 1.08 3.75
N GLN A 116 9.99 0.24 3.36
CA GLN A 116 10.26 -1.03 2.67
C GLN A 116 10.87 -0.80 1.29
N ALA A 117 10.28 0.10 0.50
CA ALA A 117 10.74 0.40 -0.86
C ALA A 117 12.18 0.94 -0.85
N ARG A 118 12.51 1.79 0.13
CA ARG A 118 13.79 2.50 0.22
C ARG A 118 14.92 1.65 0.79
N TYR A 119 14.66 0.90 1.86
CA TYR A 119 15.72 0.29 2.66
C TYR A 119 15.76 -1.24 2.60
N VAL A 120 14.64 -1.90 2.31
CA VAL A 120 14.55 -3.36 2.38
C VAL A 120 14.55 -3.99 0.99
N LEU A 121 13.74 -3.49 0.08
CA LEU A 121 13.53 -4.10 -1.24
C LEU A 121 14.64 -3.88 -2.29
N PRO A 122 15.57 -2.92 -2.20
CA PRO A 122 16.51 -2.66 -3.29
C PRO A 122 17.32 -3.88 -3.73
N GLN A 123 17.81 -4.70 -2.78
CA GLN A 123 18.57 -5.89 -3.11
C GLN A 123 17.68 -7.00 -3.73
N VAL A 124 16.46 -7.17 -3.22
CA VAL A 124 15.47 -8.10 -3.79
C VAL A 124 15.11 -7.69 -5.21
N VAL A 125 14.84 -6.41 -5.43
CA VAL A 125 14.53 -5.86 -6.76
C VAL A 125 15.66 -6.09 -7.75
N LYS A 126 16.92 -5.89 -7.33
CA LYS A 126 18.09 -6.14 -8.17
C LYS A 126 18.14 -7.62 -8.60
N GLU A 127 18.10 -8.55 -7.63
CA GLU A 127 18.15 -10.00 -7.92
C GLU A 127 16.94 -10.45 -8.75
N PHE A 128 15.76 -9.90 -8.47
CA PHE A 128 14.56 -10.16 -9.25
C PHE A 128 14.72 -9.72 -10.72
N LYS A 129 15.24 -8.53 -10.97
CA LYS A 129 15.44 -8.00 -12.33
C LYS A 129 16.52 -8.75 -13.11
N GLU A 130 17.54 -9.30 -12.43
CA GLU A 130 18.53 -10.20 -13.05
C GLU A 130 17.85 -11.52 -13.50
N ARG A 131 16.94 -12.07 -12.70
CA ARG A 131 16.21 -13.32 -13.00
C ARG A 131 15.07 -13.12 -14.01
N PHE A 132 14.38 -11.98 -13.95
CA PHE A 132 13.20 -11.65 -14.77
C PHE A 132 13.37 -10.30 -15.50
N PRO A 133 14.34 -10.16 -16.43
CA PRO A 133 14.66 -8.88 -17.06
C PRO A 133 13.52 -8.28 -17.88
N LYS A 134 12.60 -9.12 -18.39
CA LYS A 134 11.46 -8.69 -19.22
C LYS A 134 10.16 -8.45 -18.41
N VAL A 135 10.17 -8.69 -17.11
CA VAL A 135 9.04 -8.34 -16.24
C VAL A 135 9.16 -6.87 -15.86
N ASN A 136 8.13 -6.09 -16.16
CA ASN A 136 8.03 -4.71 -15.68
C ASN A 136 7.66 -4.74 -14.19
N LEU A 137 8.49 -4.10 -13.33
CA LEU A 137 8.24 -4.00 -11.90
C LEU A 137 7.76 -2.59 -11.57
N ILE A 138 6.60 -2.49 -10.90
CA ILE A 138 6.03 -1.24 -10.42
C ILE A 138 6.01 -1.28 -8.90
N LEU A 139 6.66 -0.30 -8.25
CA LEU A 139 6.56 -0.09 -6.80
C LEU A 139 5.63 1.10 -6.55
N GLN A 140 4.52 0.84 -5.85
CA GLN A 140 3.56 1.86 -5.43
C GLN A 140 3.67 2.05 -3.92
N GLN A 141 3.84 3.30 -3.49
CA GLN A 141 4.02 3.61 -2.07
C GLN A 141 2.72 4.16 -1.49
N ALA A 142 2.30 3.61 -0.35
CA ALA A 142 1.12 4.05 0.37
C ALA A 142 1.24 3.71 1.87
N ASP A 143 0.25 4.13 2.66
CA ASP A 143 0.06 3.67 4.01
C ASP A 143 -0.44 2.21 4.06
N PRO A 144 -0.28 1.50 5.18
CA PRO A 144 -0.62 0.08 5.28
C PRO A 144 -2.08 -0.26 4.98
N GLU A 145 -3.03 0.60 5.31
CA GLU A 145 -4.45 0.37 5.03
C GLU A 145 -4.73 0.51 3.53
N THR A 146 -4.20 1.54 2.90
CA THR A 146 -4.27 1.74 1.45
C THR A 146 -3.60 0.58 0.70
N ILE A 147 -2.46 0.07 1.17
CA ILE A 147 -1.77 -1.10 0.60
C ILE A 147 -2.70 -2.32 0.61
N ALA A 148 -3.36 -2.60 1.75
CA ALA A 148 -4.32 -3.70 1.84
C ALA A 148 -5.44 -3.56 0.81
N GLN A 149 -6.02 -2.36 0.68
CA GLN A 149 -7.07 -2.07 -0.30
C GLN A 149 -6.58 -2.22 -1.75
N MET A 150 -5.36 -1.80 -2.05
CA MET A 150 -4.79 -1.95 -3.39
C MET A 150 -4.66 -3.43 -3.80
N VAL A 151 -4.26 -4.30 -2.87
CA VAL A 151 -4.17 -5.75 -3.13
C VAL A 151 -5.57 -6.35 -3.32
N ILE A 152 -6.51 -6.04 -2.42
CA ILE A 152 -7.90 -6.54 -2.51
C ILE A 152 -8.56 -6.15 -3.83
N ARG A 153 -8.35 -4.91 -4.28
CA ARG A 153 -8.89 -4.38 -5.54
C ARG A 153 -8.11 -4.81 -6.77
N GLY A 154 -7.04 -5.63 -6.60
CA GLY A 154 -6.17 -6.06 -7.70
C GLY A 154 -5.40 -4.91 -8.38
N GLN A 155 -5.23 -3.79 -7.71
CA GLN A 155 -4.38 -2.67 -8.15
C GLN A 155 -2.90 -2.97 -7.91
N ALA A 156 -2.61 -3.87 -6.97
CA ALA A 156 -1.29 -4.44 -6.73
C ALA A 156 -1.39 -5.97 -6.63
N ASP A 157 -0.37 -6.66 -7.11
CA ASP A 157 -0.27 -8.12 -7.04
C ASP A 157 0.19 -8.58 -5.64
N ILE A 158 1.09 -7.82 -5.03
CA ILE A 158 1.67 -8.08 -3.70
C ILE A 158 1.62 -6.80 -2.87
N GLY A 159 1.18 -6.90 -1.64
CA GLY A 159 1.30 -5.85 -0.62
C GLY A 159 2.40 -6.19 0.38
N ILE A 160 3.20 -5.21 0.78
CA ILE A 160 4.22 -5.39 1.83
C ILE A 160 4.05 -4.27 2.86
N ALA A 161 3.65 -4.64 4.06
CA ALA A 161 3.45 -3.70 5.16
C ALA A 161 3.54 -4.42 6.52
N THR A 162 3.11 -3.76 7.58
CA THR A 162 3.08 -4.28 8.95
C THR A 162 1.82 -5.11 9.23
N GLU A 163 1.55 -5.39 10.49
CA GLU A 163 0.47 -6.25 10.99
C GLU A 163 -0.94 -5.84 10.54
N SER A 164 -1.13 -4.60 10.10
CA SER A 164 -2.43 -4.13 9.57
C SER A 164 -2.96 -4.97 8.40
N LEU A 165 -2.08 -5.64 7.64
CA LEU A 165 -2.48 -6.56 6.58
C LEU A 165 -3.23 -7.79 7.11
N LEU A 166 -2.92 -8.23 8.34
CA LEU A 166 -3.52 -9.42 8.96
C LEU A 166 -5.00 -9.24 9.33
N HIS A 167 -5.47 -8.01 9.46
CA HIS A 167 -6.85 -7.71 9.85
C HIS A 167 -7.86 -7.86 8.72
N ASN A 168 -7.45 -8.38 7.57
CA ASN A 168 -8.28 -8.47 6.39
C ASN A 168 -8.44 -9.90 5.88
N ASN A 169 -9.67 -10.43 5.95
CA ASN A 169 -10.01 -11.80 5.56
C ASN A 169 -9.92 -12.07 4.04
N TYR A 170 -9.73 -11.03 3.22
CA TYR A 170 -9.56 -11.17 1.76
C TYR A 170 -8.09 -11.29 1.36
N LEU A 171 -7.17 -11.26 2.33
CA LEU A 171 -5.73 -11.34 2.11
C LEU A 171 -5.17 -12.62 2.71
N ARG A 172 -4.32 -13.28 1.94
CA ARG A 172 -3.44 -14.35 2.40
C ARG A 172 -2.07 -13.75 2.68
N CYS A 173 -1.67 -13.77 3.97
CA CYS A 173 -0.46 -13.12 4.45
C CYS A 173 0.66 -14.12 4.70
N TYR A 174 1.88 -13.72 4.37
CA TYR A 174 3.12 -14.47 4.56
C TYR A 174 4.08 -13.62 5.38
N ARG A 175 4.66 -14.23 6.43
CA ARG A 175 5.67 -13.54 7.25
C ARG A 175 6.89 -13.21 6.41
N TYR A 176 7.43 -11.98 6.61
CA TYR A 176 8.62 -11.53 5.89
C TYR A 176 9.80 -11.45 6.84
N TYR A 177 9.86 -10.44 7.71
CA TYR A 177 10.93 -10.29 8.72
C TYR A 177 10.46 -9.50 9.92
N ASP A 178 11.23 -9.61 11.03
CA ASP A 178 11.01 -8.83 12.25
C ASP A 178 11.93 -7.63 12.30
N TRP A 179 11.46 -6.57 12.98
CA TRP A 179 12.21 -5.34 13.15
C TRP A 179 11.81 -4.62 14.44
N THR A 180 12.68 -3.69 14.87
CA THR A 180 12.49 -2.84 16.05
C THR A 180 12.68 -1.36 15.67
N HIS A 181 12.49 -0.47 16.64
CA HIS A 181 12.86 0.93 16.47
C HIS A 181 14.29 1.18 16.98
N ARG A 182 14.87 2.29 16.52
CA ARG A 182 16.10 2.88 17.05
C ARG A 182 15.87 4.35 17.34
N VAL A 183 16.57 4.86 18.34
CA VAL A 183 16.70 6.29 18.56
C VAL A 183 17.89 6.79 17.76
N ILE A 184 17.73 7.89 17.02
CA ILE A 184 18.82 8.56 16.31
C ILE A 184 19.04 9.94 16.89
N VAL A 185 20.30 10.30 17.01
CA VAL A 185 20.75 11.59 17.57
C VAL A 185 21.93 12.13 16.72
N PRO A 186 22.21 13.45 16.74
CA PRO A 186 23.46 13.97 16.22
C PRO A 186 24.65 13.27 16.87
N SER A 187 25.73 13.01 16.12
CA SER A 187 26.89 12.25 16.63
C SER A 187 27.64 12.94 17.77
N ASP A 188 27.45 14.25 17.95
CA ASP A 188 27.98 15.06 19.06
C ASP A 188 26.97 15.24 20.21
N HIS A 189 25.79 14.62 20.13
CA HIS A 189 24.77 14.69 21.17
C HIS A 189 25.20 13.92 22.42
N GLU A 190 24.80 14.38 23.62
CA GLU A 190 25.15 13.76 24.90
C GLU A 190 24.69 12.28 25.01
N LEU A 191 23.62 11.90 24.31
CA LEU A 191 23.14 10.52 24.27
C LEU A 191 23.90 9.62 23.29
N ALA A 192 24.74 10.16 22.40
CA ALA A 192 25.35 9.40 21.30
C ALA A 192 26.23 8.23 21.77
N ASN A 193 26.78 8.29 22.99
CA ASN A 193 27.62 7.23 23.54
C ASN A 193 26.88 6.30 24.51
N GLN A 194 25.56 6.39 24.60
CA GLN A 194 24.76 5.51 25.46
C GLN A 194 24.52 4.17 24.77
N GLU A 195 24.65 3.08 25.52
CA GLU A 195 24.34 1.73 25.02
C GLU A 195 22.82 1.48 24.94
N SER A 196 22.03 2.15 25.77
CA SER A 196 20.58 2.13 25.82
C SER A 196 20.03 3.40 26.44
N ILE A 197 18.77 3.74 26.17
CA ILE A 197 18.11 4.93 26.72
C ILE A 197 16.78 4.48 27.30
N ASP A 198 16.45 4.90 28.52
CA ASP A 198 15.16 4.64 29.15
C ASP A 198 14.06 5.60 28.65
N LEU A 199 12.80 5.22 28.86
CA LEU A 199 11.64 6.01 28.43
C LEU A 199 11.55 7.40 29.07
N PRO A 200 11.80 7.58 30.39
CA PRO A 200 11.82 8.90 31.00
C PRO A 200 12.85 9.82 30.36
N THR A 201 14.05 9.30 30.08
CA THR A 201 15.09 10.06 29.37
C THR A 201 14.65 10.46 27.99
N LEU A 202 14.06 9.53 27.20
CA LEU A 202 13.52 9.84 25.87
C LEU A 202 12.45 10.94 25.93
N ALA A 203 11.53 10.87 26.90
CA ALA A 203 10.47 11.86 27.06
C ALA A 203 10.96 13.25 27.45
N SER A 204 12.19 13.39 27.94
CA SER A 204 12.78 14.68 28.33
C SER A 204 13.35 15.50 27.17
N TYR A 205 13.42 14.90 25.95
CA TYR A 205 13.92 15.57 24.76
C TYR A 205 12.78 15.83 23.75
N PRO A 206 12.89 16.87 22.92
CA PRO A 206 12.03 17.03 21.76
C PRO A 206 12.19 15.82 20.81
N ILE A 207 11.09 15.24 20.37
CA ILE A 207 11.08 14.02 19.55
C ILE A 207 10.62 14.33 18.14
N VAL A 208 11.35 13.81 17.16
CA VAL A 208 11.00 13.76 15.74
C VAL A 208 10.69 12.31 15.38
N THR A 209 9.49 12.00 14.88
CA THR A 209 9.11 10.61 14.60
C THR A 209 8.08 10.51 13.47
N TYR A 210 7.53 9.32 13.24
CA TYR A 210 6.55 9.09 12.20
C TYR A 210 5.20 9.75 12.51
N HIS A 211 4.50 10.13 11.45
CA HIS A 211 3.10 10.55 11.53
C HIS A 211 2.20 9.39 11.97
N GLY A 212 1.07 9.69 12.59
CA GLY A 212 0.08 8.69 13.02
C GLY A 212 -0.32 7.73 11.87
N GLY A 213 -0.44 6.44 12.17
CA GLY A 213 -0.77 5.39 11.19
C GLY A 213 0.42 4.82 10.40
N PHE A 214 1.64 5.35 10.58
CA PHE A 214 2.84 4.87 9.88
C PHE A 214 3.83 4.18 10.82
N THR A 215 4.52 3.17 10.31
CA THR A 215 5.75 2.55 10.83
C THR A 215 5.79 2.41 12.35
N GLY A 216 4.77 1.79 12.94
CA GLY A 216 4.73 1.51 14.38
C GLY A 216 4.50 2.73 15.29
N ARG A 217 4.13 3.93 14.76
CA ARG A 217 3.88 5.12 15.57
C ARG A 217 2.85 4.85 16.69
N GLY A 218 1.80 4.11 16.43
CA GLY A 218 0.82 3.76 17.45
C GLY A 218 1.39 2.99 18.65
N ALA A 219 2.43 2.16 18.42
CA ALA A 219 3.12 1.48 19.52
C ALA A 219 4.02 2.44 20.30
N ILE A 220 4.67 3.40 19.63
CA ILE A 220 5.45 4.45 20.29
C ILE A 220 4.53 5.24 21.24
N ASP A 221 3.41 5.75 20.73
CA ASP A 221 2.44 6.53 21.50
C ASP A 221 1.92 5.73 22.70
N LYS A 222 1.48 4.48 22.45
CA LYS A 222 0.99 3.57 23.50
C LYS A 222 2.03 3.30 24.58
N THR A 223 3.30 3.12 24.21
CA THR A 223 4.38 2.85 25.18
C THR A 223 4.59 4.04 26.13
N PHE A 224 4.57 5.27 25.61
CA PHE A 224 4.66 6.45 26.46
C PHE A 224 3.41 6.63 27.34
N GLU A 225 2.22 6.40 26.80
CA GLU A 225 0.94 6.48 27.53
C GLU A 225 0.90 5.47 28.68
N GLU A 226 1.27 4.20 28.44
CA GLU A 226 1.32 3.15 29.47
C GLU A 226 2.34 3.44 30.58
N ALA A 227 3.40 4.18 30.26
CA ALA A 227 4.40 4.65 31.25
C ALA A 227 3.97 5.94 31.96
N GLY A 228 2.84 6.54 31.59
CA GLY A 228 2.37 7.81 32.15
C GLY A 228 3.26 9.00 31.75
N LEU A 229 3.91 8.94 30.59
CA LEU A 229 4.80 9.95 30.06
C LEU A 229 4.15 10.68 28.86
N GLU A 230 4.36 11.98 28.79
CA GLU A 230 3.90 12.83 27.68
C GLU A 230 5.13 13.30 26.88
N PRO A 231 5.48 12.63 25.76
CA PRO A 231 6.63 13.02 24.94
C PRO A 231 6.33 14.31 24.17
N ASP A 232 7.31 15.20 24.05
CA ASP A 232 7.23 16.40 23.22
C ASP A 232 7.52 16.05 21.75
N ILE A 233 6.47 15.76 20.96
CA ILE A 233 6.59 15.47 19.54
C ILE A 233 6.61 16.78 18.75
N VAL A 234 7.80 17.28 18.48
CA VAL A 234 8.02 18.57 17.79
C VAL A 234 7.85 18.48 16.27
N LEU A 235 8.03 17.28 15.69
CA LEU A 235 7.81 17.04 14.26
C LEU A 235 7.37 15.61 14.00
N ALA A 236 6.37 15.45 13.14
CA ALA A 236 5.93 14.16 12.62
C ALA A 236 6.04 14.11 11.09
N ALA A 237 6.70 13.07 10.55
CA ALA A 237 6.93 12.90 9.12
C ALA A 237 6.47 11.53 8.62
N LEU A 238 6.35 11.37 7.30
CA LEU A 238 5.92 10.11 6.67
C LEU A 238 7.05 9.10 6.56
N ASP A 239 8.30 9.56 6.49
CA ASP A 239 9.46 8.71 6.23
C ASP A 239 10.68 9.07 7.09
N ALA A 240 11.60 8.12 7.20
CA ALA A 240 12.81 8.24 8.02
C ALA A 240 13.85 9.21 7.44
N ASP A 241 13.87 9.44 6.12
CA ASP A 241 14.81 10.39 5.50
C ASP A 241 14.52 11.81 5.98
N VAL A 242 13.24 12.18 6.04
CA VAL A 242 12.80 13.49 6.59
C VAL A 242 13.11 13.57 8.07
N ILE A 243 12.77 12.54 8.85
CA ILE A 243 13.07 12.49 10.29
C ILE A 243 14.58 12.69 10.53
N SER A 244 15.42 11.91 9.85
CA SER A 244 16.88 11.97 9.98
C SER A 244 17.45 13.34 9.59
N THR A 245 16.89 13.98 8.57
CA THR A 245 17.28 15.32 8.15
C THR A 245 17.06 16.34 9.28
N TYR A 246 15.89 16.34 9.90
CA TYR A 246 15.57 17.30 10.95
C TYR A 246 16.29 17.00 12.26
N VAL A 247 16.55 15.73 12.57
CA VAL A 247 17.42 15.34 13.69
C VAL A 247 18.85 15.86 13.46
N GLY A 248 19.38 15.69 12.22
CA GLY A 248 20.69 16.22 11.86
C GLY A 248 20.82 17.74 11.93
N LEU A 249 19.70 18.46 11.86
CA LEU A 249 19.61 19.91 12.08
C LEU A 249 19.44 20.30 13.56
N GLY A 250 19.41 19.31 14.47
CA GLY A 250 19.30 19.56 15.92
C GLY A 250 17.89 19.88 16.41
N LEU A 251 16.84 19.49 15.67
CA LEU A 251 15.45 19.77 16.07
C LEU A 251 15.01 18.93 17.29
N GLY A 252 15.68 17.83 17.55
CA GLY A 252 15.40 16.89 18.64
C GLY A 252 16.05 15.54 18.35
N ILE A 253 15.67 14.52 19.12
CA ILE A 253 16.05 13.13 18.89
C ILE A 253 15.05 12.46 17.96
N GLY A 254 15.49 11.48 17.16
CA GLY A 254 14.61 10.77 16.22
C GLY A 254 14.25 9.38 16.71
N ILE A 255 13.01 8.92 16.47
CA ILE A 255 12.63 7.51 16.63
C ILE A 255 12.26 6.99 15.25
N ILE A 256 13.05 6.03 14.73
CA ILE A 256 12.88 5.45 13.40
C ILE A 256 12.95 3.92 13.44
N ALA A 257 12.44 3.27 12.37
CA ALA A 257 12.62 1.83 12.17
C ALA A 257 14.11 1.51 11.96
N GLU A 258 14.60 0.43 12.57
CA GLU A 258 16.04 0.10 12.57
C GLU A 258 16.63 -0.05 11.17
N MET A 259 15.88 -0.62 10.22
CA MET A 259 16.35 -0.79 8.84
C MET A 259 16.51 0.53 8.09
N ALA A 260 15.93 1.61 8.58
CA ALA A 260 16.03 2.93 7.96
C ALA A 260 17.30 3.67 8.33
N PHE A 261 18.10 3.15 9.27
CA PHE A 261 19.39 3.75 9.64
C PHE A 261 20.54 2.97 9.00
N GLU A 262 21.22 3.61 8.08
CA GLU A 262 22.47 3.12 7.51
C GLU A 262 23.59 4.13 7.77
N PRO A 263 24.63 3.75 8.56
CA PRO A 263 25.70 4.67 8.96
C PRO A 263 26.42 5.34 7.78
N SER A 264 26.48 4.67 6.64
CA SER A 264 27.10 5.20 5.41
C SER A 264 26.36 6.40 4.83
N HIS A 265 25.04 6.49 5.04
CA HIS A 265 24.19 7.59 4.56
C HIS A 265 24.08 8.75 5.56
N TYR A 266 24.28 8.48 6.86
CA TYR A 266 24.07 9.45 7.93
C TYR A 266 25.32 9.62 8.80
N GLN A 267 26.41 10.16 8.22
CA GLN A 267 27.72 10.30 8.87
C GLN A 267 27.70 11.19 10.13
N ASN A 268 26.72 12.07 10.24
CA ASN A 268 26.54 12.99 11.38
C ASN A 268 25.51 12.54 12.40
N LEU A 269 24.96 11.31 12.25
CA LEU A 269 23.99 10.74 13.17
C LEU A 269 24.52 9.44 13.78
N THR A 270 24.07 9.16 14.98
CA THR A 270 24.30 7.90 15.71
C THR A 270 22.96 7.26 16.03
N ALA A 271 22.86 5.94 15.84
CA ALA A 271 21.67 5.17 16.18
C ALA A 271 21.92 4.37 17.48
N ILE A 272 20.98 4.47 18.41
CA ILE A 272 21.03 3.84 19.72
C ILE A 272 19.89 2.80 19.77
N PRO A 273 20.18 1.54 20.14
CA PRO A 273 19.16 0.51 20.28
C PRO A 273 18.15 0.87 21.38
N VAL A 274 16.87 0.56 21.14
CA VAL A 274 15.80 0.69 22.14
C VAL A 274 14.85 -0.50 22.01
N ASP A 275 14.46 -1.09 23.13
CA ASP A 275 13.58 -2.27 23.18
C ASP A 275 12.16 -1.94 23.68
N HIS A 276 11.92 -0.68 24.11
CA HIS A 276 10.68 -0.26 24.74
C HIS A 276 9.46 -0.33 23.84
N PHE A 277 9.64 -0.12 22.55
CA PHE A 277 8.53 -0.04 21.58
C PHE A 277 8.11 -1.40 21.03
N GLY A 278 8.72 -2.48 21.50
CA GLY A 278 8.42 -3.84 21.10
C GLY A 278 9.04 -4.22 19.75
N ARG A 279 8.65 -5.41 19.29
CA ARG A 279 9.09 -6.01 18.02
C ARG A 279 7.92 -6.07 17.06
N PHE A 280 8.15 -5.74 15.82
CA PHE A 280 7.17 -5.71 14.74
C PHE A 280 7.53 -6.77 13.71
N THR A 281 6.52 -7.24 12.99
CA THR A 281 6.71 -8.12 11.84
C THR A 281 6.22 -7.42 10.56
N SER A 282 7.03 -7.44 9.53
CA SER A 282 6.61 -7.11 8.18
C SER A 282 5.99 -8.32 7.52
N TRP A 283 4.91 -8.12 6.77
CA TRP A 283 4.15 -9.16 6.10
C TRP A 283 4.08 -8.87 4.60
N MET A 284 4.08 -9.93 3.82
CA MET A 284 3.69 -9.91 2.41
C MET A 284 2.25 -10.40 2.33
N ALA A 285 1.42 -9.73 1.57
CA ALA A 285 0.03 -10.10 1.37
C ALA A 285 -0.30 -10.20 -0.12
N VAL A 286 -1.13 -11.16 -0.45
CA VAL A 286 -1.74 -11.33 -1.77
C VAL A 286 -3.23 -11.55 -1.59
N ARG A 287 -4.02 -11.29 -2.61
CA ARG A 287 -5.46 -11.58 -2.57
C ARG A 287 -5.68 -13.09 -2.38
N ASP A 288 -6.56 -13.48 -1.47
CA ASP A 288 -6.72 -14.88 -1.05
C ASP A 288 -7.19 -15.80 -2.18
N ASP A 289 -8.05 -15.30 -3.06
CA ASP A 289 -8.61 -16.01 -4.20
C ASP A 289 -7.76 -15.92 -5.49
N ALA A 290 -6.65 -15.17 -5.49
CA ALA A 290 -5.83 -14.98 -6.68
C ALA A 290 -4.71 -16.03 -6.79
N GLU A 291 -4.50 -16.54 -8.01
CA GLU A 291 -3.27 -17.25 -8.35
C GLU A 291 -2.11 -16.27 -8.55
N ILE A 292 -1.03 -16.50 -7.81
CA ILE A 292 0.18 -15.70 -7.93
C ILE A 292 0.98 -16.24 -9.12
N ARG A 293 1.37 -15.37 -10.04
CA ARG A 293 2.22 -15.71 -11.19
C ARG A 293 3.58 -16.23 -10.75
N GLN A 294 4.24 -17.00 -11.63
CA GLN A 294 5.56 -17.55 -11.36
C GLN A 294 6.56 -16.49 -10.89
N TYR A 295 6.64 -15.36 -11.55
CA TYR A 295 7.55 -14.29 -11.15
C TYR A 295 7.12 -13.60 -9.85
N GLY A 296 5.83 -13.52 -9.54
CA GLY A 296 5.33 -13.04 -8.25
C GLY A 296 5.73 -13.96 -7.10
N ARG A 297 5.58 -15.29 -7.28
CA ARG A 297 6.09 -16.29 -6.31
C ARG A 297 7.59 -16.18 -6.12
N ALA A 298 8.35 -16.08 -7.22
CA ALA A 298 9.79 -15.90 -7.17
C ALA A 298 10.21 -14.62 -6.43
N PHE A 299 9.48 -13.51 -6.60
CA PHE A 299 9.73 -12.30 -5.83
C PHE A 299 9.53 -12.50 -4.33
N MET A 300 8.43 -13.17 -3.92
CA MET A 300 8.17 -13.48 -2.52
C MET A 300 9.23 -14.43 -1.93
N GLU A 301 9.69 -15.43 -2.69
CA GLU A 301 10.79 -16.33 -2.30
C GLU A 301 12.11 -15.56 -2.08
N LEU A 302 12.43 -14.58 -2.95
CA LEU A 302 13.60 -13.73 -2.78
C LEU A 302 13.49 -12.87 -1.52
N CYS A 303 12.31 -12.30 -1.25
CA CYS A 303 12.05 -11.59 0.00
C CYS A 303 12.31 -12.47 1.23
N GLN A 304 11.77 -13.69 1.26
CA GLN A 304 11.95 -14.60 2.39
C GLN A 304 13.41 -15.02 2.58
N LYS A 305 14.13 -15.27 1.48
CA LYS A 305 15.55 -15.65 1.51
C LYS A 305 16.45 -14.54 2.07
N GLN A 306 16.09 -13.27 1.95
CA GLN A 306 16.89 -12.14 2.41
C GLN A 306 17.10 -12.15 3.92
N PHE A 307 16.16 -12.71 4.70
CA PHE A 307 16.16 -12.72 6.16
C PHE A 307 16.11 -14.13 6.78
N SER A 308 16.45 -15.17 5.98
CA SER A 308 16.51 -16.59 6.41
C SER A 308 17.86 -16.98 6.99
#